data_dd346a9ae264495cef1638a8a1418101
#
_entry.id   dd346a9ae264495cef1638a8a1418101
#
_cell.length_a   1.000
_cell.length_b   1.000
_cell.length_c   1.000
_cell.angle_alpha   90.00
_cell.angle_beta   90.00
_cell.angle_gamma   90.00
#
_symmetry.space_group_name_H-M   'P 1'
#
loop_
_entity.id
_entity.type
_entity.pdbx_description
1 polymer ?
#
loop_
_entity_poly.entity_id
_entity_poly.type
_entity_poly.pdbx_seq_one_letter_code
_entity_poly.pdbx_strand_id
1 'polypeptide(L)'
;MILYGRVIQKPAIYVDSNTNQITSGQITLTTLRRSYATSELILKGAIRLDVPCVFSRNEKIIRNQMADIEQGDMVMVKGSLCTQESSRRYICPYCGNEHVKEGAVIVYIDPIHIKRLETGCDEKEGFELLRNNDEISNQIFIFGTLCREPSYYTNEESRKKECQFQIATNRKRRIEADGPDKRTDYPWVKTFGGLALECSEVLHVDSSIYINGAIETREITQKFVCEECGQNFEKKGYTTEIVPYSIEYLKNCNIPEKTEEDELDEEETAEQ
;
A
#
# COMPACT_ATOMS: atom_id res chain seq x y z
N MET A 1 9.95 -0.01 -5.30
CA MET A 1 8.67 -0.71 -5.56
C MET A 1 8.52 -1.09 -7.01
N ILE A 2 7.92 -2.25 -7.29
CA ILE A 2 7.58 -2.73 -8.64
C ILE A 2 6.10 -3.09 -8.64
N LEU A 3 5.39 -2.64 -9.67
CA LEU A 3 4.01 -3.06 -9.95
C LEU A 3 3.96 -3.58 -11.39
N TYR A 4 3.37 -4.75 -11.58
CA TYR A 4 2.90 -5.24 -12.86
C TYR A 4 1.38 -5.34 -12.77
N GLY A 5 0.67 -4.54 -13.57
CA GLY A 5 -0.76 -4.37 -13.41
C GLY A 5 -1.50 -4.09 -14.70
N ARG A 6 -2.81 -4.37 -14.68
CA ARG A 6 -3.74 -4.00 -15.74
C ARG A 6 -4.34 -2.63 -15.44
N VAL A 7 -4.35 -1.76 -16.42
CA VAL A 7 -4.98 -0.43 -16.35
C VAL A 7 -6.50 -0.59 -16.36
N ILE A 8 -7.17 -0.15 -15.28
CA ILE A 8 -8.62 -0.36 -15.12
C ILE A 8 -9.48 0.74 -15.77
N GLN A 9 -8.88 1.90 -15.99
CA GLN A 9 -9.54 3.03 -16.65
C GLN A 9 -8.50 3.87 -17.38
N LYS A 10 -8.93 4.63 -18.38
CA LYS A 10 -8.04 5.54 -19.08
C LYS A 10 -7.33 6.47 -18.11
N PRO A 11 -6.01 6.68 -18.23
CA PRO A 11 -5.26 7.61 -17.38
C PRO A 11 -5.89 9.00 -17.33
N ALA A 12 -6.01 9.56 -16.15
CA ALA A 12 -6.45 10.93 -15.96
C ALA A 12 -5.25 11.87 -16.03
N ILE A 13 -5.26 12.80 -16.99
CA ILE A 13 -4.25 13.84 -17.14
C ILE A 13 -4.93 15.20 -16.85
N TYR A 14 -4.40 15.90 -15.86
CA TYR A 14 -4.92 17.20 -15.44
C TYR A 14 -4.07 18.32 -16.03
N VAL A 15 -4.77 19.31 -16.54
CA VAL A 15 -4.18 20.47 -17.22
C VAL A 15 -4.70 21.73 -16.54
N ASP A 16 -3.82 22.68 -16.28
CA ASP A 16 -4.22 24.00 -15.80
C ASP A 16 -4.97 24.75 -16.91
N SER A 17 -6.19 25.20 -16.61
CA SER A 17 -7.07 25.85 -17.57
C SER A 17 -6.57 27.19 -18.09
N ASN A 18 -5.69 27.89 -17.34
CA ASN A 18 -5.18 29.21 -17.70
C ASN A 18 -3.89 29.12 -18.51
N THR A 19 -3.02 28.15 -18.15
CA THR A 19 -1.68 28.03 -18.75
C THR A 19 -1.60 26.90 -19.78
N ASN A 20 -2.61 26.04 -19.83
CA ASN A 20 -2.62 24.82 -20.65
C ASN A 20 -1.43 23.88 -20.38
N GLN A 21 -0.84 23.97 -19.19
CA GLN A 21 0.27 23.12 -18.76
C GLN A 21 -0.26 21.88 -18.03
N ILE A 22 0.40 20.75 -18.24
CA ILE A 22 0.08 19.52 -17.48
C ILE A 22 0.52 19.72 -16.04
N THR A 23 -0.41 19.53 -15.11
CA THR A 23 -0.17 19.66 -13.67
C THR A 23 0.05 18.33 -12.99
N SER A 24 -0.66 17.28 -13.43
CA SER A 24 -0.52 15.94 -12.88
C SER A 24 -1.09 14.88 -13.80
N GLY A 25 -0.72 13.62 -13.56
CA GLY A 25 -1.27 12.44 -14.22
C GLY A 25 -1.47 11.30 -13.23
N GLN A 26 -2.53 10.53 -13.45
CA GLN A 26 -2.90 9.40 -12.60
C GLN A 26 -3.25 8.18 -13.44
N ILE A 27 -2.75 7.02 -13.02
CA ILE A 27 -3.13 5.70 -13.54
C ILE A 27 -3.60 4.86 -12.35
N THR A 28 -4.70 4.15 -12.54
CA THR A 28 -5.19 3.19 -11.56
C THR A 28 -5.01 1.78 -12.15
N LEU A 29 -4.35 0.92 -11.39
CA LEU A 29 -4.01 -0.43 -11.80
C LEU A 29 -4.81 -1.47 -11.00
N THR A 30 -5.11 -2.60 -11.61
CA THR A 30 -5.36 -3.85 -10.87
C THR A 30 -4.05 -4.61 -10.81
N THR A 31 -3.64 -4.97 -9.61
CA THR A 31 -2.46 -5.80 -9.35
C THR A 31 -2.86 -7.02 -8.55
N LEU A 32 -2.06 -8.07 -8.61
CA LEU A 32 -2.30 -9.30 -7.88
C LEU A 32 -1.32 -9.41 -6.72
N ARG A 33 -1.83 -9.78 -5.55
CA ARG A 33 -1.01 -10.03 -4.36
C ARG A 33 -1.16 -11.48 -3.94
N ARG A 34 -0.05 -12.17 -3.74
CA ARG A 34 -0.03 -13.47 -3.10
C ARG A 34 -0.46 -13.34 -1.63
N SER A 35 -1.32 -14.25 -1.19
CA SER A 35 -1.59 -14.42 0.23
C SER A 35 -0.69 -15.53 0.76
N TYR A 36 0.29 -15.19 1.57
CA TYR A 36 1.16 -16.15 2.24
C TYR A 36 0.53 -16.77 3.51
N ALA A 37 -0.77 -16.63 3.67
CA ALA A 37 -1.46 -17.29 4.76
C ALA A 37 -1.47 -18.79 4.51
N THR A 38 -0.58 -19.52 5.16
CA THR A 38 -0.42 -20.97 5.24
C THR A 38 -0.48 -21.76 3.92
N SER A 39 0.31 -22.81 3.79
CA SER A 39 0.38 -23.68 2.61
C SER A 39 -0.99 -24.22 2.14
N GLU A 40 -1.96 -24.43 3.03
CA GLU A 40 -3.33 -24.82 2.69
C GLU A 40 -4.16 -23.72 2.01
N LEU A 41 -3.96 -22.46 2.35
CA LEU A 41 -4.65 -21.32 1.72
C LEU A 41 -4.02 -20.96 0.37
N ILE A 42 -2.73 -21.21 0.18
CA ILE A 42 -2.06 -21.11 -1.11
C ILE A 42 -2.65 -22.13 -2.10
N LEU A 43 -2.89 -23.36 -1.66
CA LEU A 43 -3.55 -24.42 -2.47
C LEU A 43 -5.01 -24.09 -2.79
N LYS A 44 -5.72 -23.33 -1.95
CA LYS A 44 -7.10 -22.87 -2.19
C LYS A 44 -7.18 -21.57 -3.01
N GLY A 45 -6.05 -21.03 -3.46
CA GLY A 45 -6.01 -19.90 -4.38
C GLY A 45 -6.57 -18.60 -3.81
N ALA A 46 -6.21 -18.22 -2.59
CA ALA A 46 -6.54 -16.91 -2.03
C ALA A 46 -5.75 -15.81 -2.76
N ILE A 47 -6.13 -15.57 -4.01
CA ILE A 47 -5.65 -14.48 -4.84
C ILE A 47 -6.37 -13.22 -4.37
N ARG A 48 -5.61 -12.17 -4.09
CA ARG A 48 -6.16 -10.87 -3.74
C ARG A 48 -5.77 -9.85 -4.80
N LEU A 49 -6.76 -9.14 -5.30
CA LEU A 49 -6.57 -8.03 -6.20
C LEU A 49 -6.51 -6.73 -5.41
N ASP A 50 -5.49 -5.94 -5.69
CA ASP A 50 -5.30 -4.61 -5.14
C ASP A 50 -5.38 -3.55 -6.23
N VAL A 51 -5.75 -2.33 -5.86
CA VAL A 51 -5.98 -1.22 -6.79
C VAL A 51 -5.07 -0.04 -6.43
N PRO A 52 -3.74 -0.18 -6.61
CA PRO A 52 -2.81 0.92 -6.33
C PRO A 52 -2.99 2.08 -7.31
N CYS A 53 -2.75 3.28 -6.78
CA CYS A 53 -2.73 4.51 -7.55
C CYS A 53 -1.28 4.89 -7.91
N VAL A 54 -1.02 5.07 -9.21
CA VAL A 54 0.22 5.64 -9.71
C VAL A 54 -0.05 7.10 -10.05
N PHE A 55 0.66 8.02 -9.41
CA PHE A 55 0.43 9.45 -9.57
C PHE A 55 1.74 10.20 -9.77
N SER A 56 1.78 11.14 -10.71
CA SER A 56 2.96 11.97 -10.96
C SER A 56 2.59 13.41 -11.26
N ARG A 57 3.49 14.32 -10.88
CA ARG A 57 3.49 15.72 -11.32
C ARG A 57 4.61 16.02 -12.31
N ASN A 58 5.44 15.04 -12.61
CA ASN A 58 6.51 15.19 -13.59
C ASN A 58 5.96 15.15 -15.01
N GLU A 59 5.93 16.32 -15.65
CA GLU A 59 5.39 16.49 -17.00
C GLU A 59 6.04 15.56 -18.03
N LYS A 60 7.35 15.29 -17.92
CA LYS A 60 8.06 14.40 -18.86
C LYS A 60 7.58 12.95 -18.75
N ILE A 61 7.36 12.48 -17.53
CA ILE A 61 6.80 11.13 -17.27
C ILE A 61 5.38 11.06 -17.82
N ILE A 62 4.56 12.07 -17.55
CA ILE A 62 3.17 12.10 -17.97
C ILE A 62 3.09 12.09 -19.51
N ARG A 63 3.79 12.97 -20.19
CA ARG A 63 3.78 13.05 -21.66
C ARG A 63 4.34 11.81 -22.32
N ASN A 64 5.46 11.29 -21.83
CA ASN A 64 6.20 10.25 -22.54
C ASN A 64 5.82 8.83 -22.14
N GLN A 65 5.17 8.64 -20.98
CA GLN A 65 4.95 7.31 -20.43
C GLN A 65 3.52 7.06 -19.94
N MET A 66 2.68 8.10 -19.78
CA MET A 66 1.29 7.95 -19.35
C MET A 66 0.28 8.29 -20.45
N ALA A 67 0.61 9.25 -21.31
CA ALA A 67 -0.36 9.81 -22.27
C ALA A 67 -0.93 8.78 -23.26
N ASP A 68 -0.11 7.81 -23.67
CA ASP A 68 -0.47 6.79 -24.65
C ASP A 68 -0.97 5.48 -24.03
N ILE A 69 -1.15 5.46 -22.70
CA ILE A 69 -1.69 4.30 -22.01
C ILE A 69 -3.22 4.36 -22.07
N GLU A 70 -3.81 3.21 -22.36
CA GLU A 70 -5.26 3.05 -22.45
C GLU A 70 -5.79 2.02 -21.44
N GLN A 71 -7.09 2.01 -21.25
CA GLN A 71 -7.76 0.99 -20.46
C GLN A 71 -7.50 -0.41 -21.04
N GLY A 72 -7.16 -1.38 -20.21
CA GLY A 72 -6.84 -2.74 -20.63
C GLY A 72 -5.35 -2.97 -20.90
N ASP A 73 -4.54 -1.94 -20.95
CA ASP A 73 -3.09 -2.12 -21.12
C ASP A 73 -2.46 -2.79 -19.89
N MET A 74 -1.50 -3.68 -20.12
CA MET A 74 -0.64 -4.23 -19.08
C MET A 74 0.61 -3.39 -18.98
N VAL A 75 0.89 -2.88 -17.79
CA VAL A 75 2.03 -1.99 -17.54
C VAL A 75 2.91 -2.48 -16.40
N MET A 76 4.21 -2.26 -16.55
CA MET A 76 5.17 -2.37 -15.46
C MET A 76 5.54 -0.98 -14.97
N VAL A 77 5.40 -0.74 -13.68
CA VAL A 77 5.75 0.52 -13.02
C VAL A 77 6.87 0.26 -12.01
N LYS A 78 7.98 0.98 -12.17
CA LYS A 78 9.00 1.13 -11.12
C LYS A 78 8.83 2.50 -10.50
N GLY A 79 8.70 2.57 -9.18
CA GLY A 79 8.40 3.83 -8.50
C GLY A 79 8.77 3.84 -7.04
N SER A 80 8.54 4.99 -6.41
CA SER A 80 8.66 5.19 -4.97
C SER A 80 7.27 5.26 -4.35
N LEU A 81 7.08 4.60 -3.22
CA LEU A 81 5.89 4.79 -2.41
C LEU A 81 5.95 6.19 -1.79
N CYS A 82 4.85 6.90 -1.85
CA CYS A 82 4.69 8.25 -1.35
C CYS A 82 3.43 8.36 -0.54
N THR A 83 3.46 9.24 0.47
CA THR A 83 2.30 9.54 1.29
C THR A 83 1.98 11.02 1.26
N GLN A 84 0.70 11.35 1.23
CA GLN A 84 0.21 12.71 1.34
C GLN A 84 -0.90 12.76 2.38
N GLU A 85 -0.81 13.68 3.32
CA GLU A 85 -1.92 14.00 4.19
C GLU A 85 -3.00 14.72 3.39
N SER A 86 -4.24 14.34 3.61
CA SER A 86 -5.39 14.90 2.93
C SER A 86 -6.55 15.06 3.90
N SER A 87 -7.38 16.05 3.65
CA SER A 87 -8.69 16.15 4.25
C SER A 87 -9.74 15.50 3.33
N ARG A 88 -10.61 14.70 3.90
CA ARG A 88 -11.74 14.12 3.18
C ARG A 88 -13.03 14.85 3.54
N ARG A 89 -13.76 15.27 2.53
CA ARG A 89 -15.06 15.94 2.69
C ARG A 89 -16.19 14.94 2.52
N TYR A 90 -17.15 15.00 3.40
CA TYR A 90 -18.33 14.14 3.41
C TYR A 90 -19.59 15.01 3.58
N ILE A 91 -20.60 14.73 2.81
CA ILE A 91 -21.89 15.42 2.92
C ILE A 91 -22.85 14.52 3.69
N CYS A 92 -23.45 15.06 4.74
CA CYS A 92 -24.51 14.38 5.48
C CYS A 92 -25.71 14.14 4.55
N PRO A 93 -26.20 12.89 4.41
CA PRO A 93 -27.31 12.59 3.51
C PRO A 93 -28.66 13.09 4.03
N TYR A 94 -28.75 13.50 5.28
CA TYR A 94 -30.00 13.91 5.92
C TYR A 94 -30.21 15.43 5.93
N CYS A 95 -29.16 16.21 6.17
CA CYS A 95 -29.27 17.67 6.27
C CYS A 95 -28.41 18.44 5.26
N GLY A 96 -27.57 17.75 4.48
CA GLY A 96 -26.70 18.36 3.48
C GLY A 96 -25.44 19.03 4.02
N ASN A 97 -25.21 19.02 5.35
CA ASN A 97 -24.02 19.63 5.93
C ASN A 97 -22.75 18.91 5.56
N GLU A 98 -21.69 19.69 5.36
CA GLU A 98 -20.35 19.21 5.03
C GLU A 98 -19.57 18.86 6.31
N HIS A 99 -18.95 17.70 6.32
CA HIS A 99 -18.03 17.24 7.36
C HIS A 99 -16.64 17.08 6.76
N VAL A 100 -15.63 17.62 7.41
CA VAL A 100 -14.24 17.48 7.00
C VAL A 100 -13.53 16.57 8.00
N LYS A 101 -12.97 15.47 7.50
CA LYS A 101 -12.09 14.60 8.30
C LYS A 101 -10.66 14.82 7.86
N GLU A 102 -9.87 15.42 8.73
CA GLU A 102 -8.46 15.66 8.51
C GLU A 102 -7.62 14.43 8.87
N GLY A 103 -6.34 14.43 8.45
CA GLY A 103 -5.37 13.40 8.79
C GLY A 103 -5.52 12.08 8.04
N ALA A 104 -6.28 12.05 6.95
CA ALA A 104 -6.29 10.88 6.07
C ALA A 104 -4.95 10.81 5.31
N VAL A 105 -4.26 9.68 5.41
CA VAL A 105 -3.05 9.42 4.64
C VAL A 105 -3.43 8.78 3.31
N ILE A 106 -3.13 9.45 2.22
CA ILE A 106 -3.22 8.91 0.86
C ILE A 106 -1.86 8.32 0.52
N VAL A 107 -1.86 7.05 0.09
CA VAL A 107 -0.68 6.36 -0.42
C VAL A 107 -0.78 6.28 -1.93
N TYR A 108 0.29 6.66 -2.62
CA TYR A 108 0.40 6.55 -4.07
C TYR A 108 1.83 6.18 -4.48
N ILE A 109 1.99 5.77 -5.72
CA ILE A 109 3.29 5.44 -6.29
C ILE A 109 3.70 6.57 -7.23
N ASP A 110 4.79 7.29 -6.90
CA ASP A 110 5.41 8.21 -7.85
C ASP A 110 6.32 7.42 -8.80
N PRO A 111 6.00 7.37 -10.10
CA PRO A 111 6.73 6.52 -11.03
C PRO A 111 8.11 7.10 -11.36
N ILE A 112 9.10 6.22 -11.40
CA ILE A 112 10.42 6.47 -11.95
C ILE A 112 10.40 6.09 -13.43
N HIS A 113 9.72 4.99 -13.74
CA HIS A 113 9.59 4.47 -15.09
C HIS A 113 8.30 3.67 -15.22
N ILE A 114 7.59 3.90 -16.32
CA ILE A 114 6.41 3.12 -16.71
C ILE A 114 6.70 2.53 -18.09
N LYS A 115 6.48 1.22 -18.23
CA LYS A 115 6.60 0.52 -19.50
C LYS A 115 5.30 -0.21 -19.79
N ARG A 116 4.69 0.08 -20.93
CA ARG A 116 3.59 -0.70 -21.47
C ARG A 116 4.14 -2.01 -22.05
N LEU A 117 3.55 -3.13 -21.69
CA LEU A 117 3.98 -4.46 -22.09
C LEU A 117 2.99 -5.09 -23.09
N GLU A 118 1.69 -5.05 -22.75
CA GLU A 118 0.62 -5.57 -23.59
C GLU A 118 -0.47 -4.50 -23.75
N THR A 119 -1.25 -4.57 -24.81
CA THR A 119 -2.29 -3.58 -25.12
C THR A 119 -3.66 -4.22 -25.22
N GLY A 120 -4.68 -3.54 -24.68
CA GLY A 120 -6.08 -3.87 -24.91
C GLY A 120 -6.54 -5.21 -24.34
N CYS A 121 -5.86 -5.74 -23.31
CA CYS A 121 -6.27 -6.99 -22.66
C CYS A 121 -7.64 -6.84 -22.01
N ASP A 122 -8.51 -7.81 -22.23
CA ASP A 122 -9.75 -7.91 -21.47
C ASP A 122 -9.50 -8.29 -20.01
N GLU A 123 -10.55 -8.39 -19.20
CA GLU A 123 -10.39 -8.70 -17.77
C GLU A 123 -9.83 -10.11 -17.52
N LYS A 124 -10.24 -11.06 -18.34
CA LYS A 124 -9.81 -12.46 -18.20
C LYS A 124 -8.36 -12.64 -18.63
N GLU A 125 -7.99 -12.09 -19.78
CA GLU A 125 -6.62 -12.09 -20.27
C GLU A 125 -5.67 -11.39 -19.30
N GLY A 126 -6.05 -10.19 -18.83
CA GLY A 126 -5.28 -9.46 -17.85
C GLY A 126 -5.12 -10.21 -16.54
N PHE A 127 -6.16 -10.90 -16.07
CA PHE A 127 -6.08 -11.72 -14.86
C PHE A 127 -5.11 -12.90 -15.01
N GLU A 128 -5.15 -13.62 -16.14
CA GLU A 128 -4.20 -14.72 -16.40
C GLU A 128 -2.75 -14.21 -16.49
N LEU A 129 -2.54 -13.06 -17.11
CA LEU A 129 -1.22 -12.43 -17.17
C LEU A 129 -0.71 -12.04 -15.76
N LEU A 130 -1.58 -11.49 -14.91
CA LEU A 130 -1.24 -11.18 -13.51
C LEU A 130 -0.91 -12.45 -12.73
N ARG A 131 -1.67 -13.51 -12.92
CA ARG A 131 -1.48 -14.80 -12.25
C ARG A 131 -0.16 -15.46 -12.62
N ASN A 132 0.23 -15.36 -13.90
CA ASN A 132 1.50 -15.91 -14.39
C ASN A 132 2.72 -15.09 -13.99
N ASN A 133 2.51 -13.86 -13.51
CA ASN A 133 3.56 -12.90 -13.09
C ASN A 133 3.30 -12.35 -11.67
N ASP A 134 2.70 -13.17 -10.80
CA ASP A 134 2.28 -12.75 -9.47
C ASP A 134 3.44 -12.28 -8.57
N GLU A 135 4.66 -12.82 -8.76
CA GLU A 135 5.86 -12.43 -8.02
C GLU A 135 6.25 -10.97 -8.21
N ILE A 136 5.95 -10.39 -9.37
CA ILE A 136 6.30 -9.00 -9.69
C ILE A 136 5.07 -8.06 -9.73
N SER A 137 3.87 -8.63 -9.57
CA SER A 137 2.65 -7.85 -9.76
C SER A 137 2.46 -6.77 -8.70
N ASN A 138 2.79 -7.07 -7.44
CA ASN A 138 2.66 -6.11 -6.36
C ASN A 138 3.78 -6.34 -5.34
N GLN A 139 4.92 -5.68 -5.54
CA GLN A 139 6.10 -5.90 -4.72
C GLN A 139 6.69 -4.60 -4.21
N ILE A 140 6.88 -4.51 -2.90
CA ILE A 140 7.54 -3.40 -2.23
C ILE A 140 8.74 -3.90 -1.42
N PHE A 141 9.83 -3.14 -1.50
CA PHE A 141 10.99 -3.24 -0.63
C PHE A 141 11.18 -1.88 0.01
N ILE A 142 11.07 -1.80 1.32
CA ILE A 142 11.08 -0.53 2.02
C ILE A 142 11.83 -0.62 3.35
N PHE A 143 12.65 0.37 3.61
CA PHE A 143 13.29 0.61 4.90
C PHE A 143 12.57 1.74 5.61
N GLY A 144 12.35 1.60 6.91
CA GLY A 144 11.73 2.63 7.73
C GLY A 144 12.02 2.47 9.21
N THR A 145 11.69 3.53 9.94
CA THR A 145 11.79 3.56 11.40
C THR A 145 10.40 3.80 11.97
N LEU A 146 10.01 3.05 12.99
CA LEU A 146 8.71 3.20 13.63
C LEU A 146 8.59 4.58 14.29
N CYS A 147 7.52 5.28 13.98
CA CYS A 147 7.22 6.59 14.57
C CYS A 147 6.09 6.56 15.61
N ARG A 148 5.53 5.38 15.86
CA ARG A 148 4.51 5.11 16.89
C ARG A 148 4.65 3.70 17.41
N GLU A 149 4.18 3.49 18.65
CA GLU A 149 4.05 2.15 19.21
C GLU A 149 3.14 1.27 18.36
N PRO A 150 3.50 -0.01 18.16
CA PRO A 150 2.63 -0.97 17.49
C PRO A 150 1.31 -1.14 18.24
N SER A 151 0.24 -1.24 17.48
CA SER A 151 -1.09 -1.55 18.02
C SER A 151 -1.44 -2.99 17.65
N TYR A 152 -1.48 -3.85 18.66
CA TYR A 152 -1.83 -5.25 18.51
C TYR A 152 -3.29 -5.51 18.85
N TYR A 153 -3.95 -6.27 17.99
CA TYR A 153 -5.33 -6.69 18.17
C TYR A 153 -5.46 -8.20 17.98
N THR A 154 -6.14 -8.86 18.91
CA THR A 154 -6.49 -10.28 18.79
C THR A 154 -7.99 -10.46 19.00
N ASN A 155 -8.56 -11.42 18.26
CA ASN A 155 -9.93 -11.86 18.43
C ASN A 155 -9.93 -13.39 18.56
N GLU A 156 -10.27 -13.90 19.74
CA GLU A 156 -10.22 -15.32 20.05
C GLU A 156 -11.23 -16.15 19.25
N GLU A 157 -12.43 -15.59 18.99
CA GLU A 157 -13.49 -16.30 18.25
C GLU A 157 -13.10 -16.54 16.80
N SER A 158 -12.53 -15.51 16.14
CA SER A 158 -12.07 -15.60 14.74
C SER A 158 -10.62 -16.05 14.60
N ARG A 159 -9.90 -16.26 15.70
CA ARG A 159 -8.44 -16.52 15.74
C ARG A 159 -7.62 -15.48 14.97
N LYS A 160 -8.16 -14.27 14.84
CA LYS A 160 -7.54 -13.19 14.10
C LYS A 160 -6.52 -12.50 14.98
N LYS A 161 -5.29 -12.39 14.48
CA LYS A 161 -4.20 -11.61 15.08
C LYS A 161 -3.77 -10.56 14.06
N GLU A 162 -3.75 -9.31 14.46
CA GLU A 162 -3.33 -8.18 13.63
C GLU A 162 -2.41 -7.26 14.45
N CYS A 163 -1.36 -6.76 13.83
CA CYS A 163 -0.55 -5.70 14.38
C CYS A 163 -0.42 -4.58 13.34
N GLN A 164 -0.62 -3.35 13.78
CA GLN A 164 -0.55 -2.18 12.92
C GLN A 164 0.42 -1.16 13.51
N PHE A 165 1.30 -0.63 12.66
CA PHE A 165 2.26 0.41 13.04
C PHE A 165 2.54 1.34 11.86
N GLN A 166 3.12 2.49 12.15
CA GLN A 166 3.47 3.49 11.14
C GLN A 166 4.96 3.67 11.10
N ILE A 167 5.54 3.66 9.90
CA ILE A 167 6.97 3.88 9.70
C ILE A 167 7.23 5.23 9.02
N ALA A 168 8.34 5.86 9.39
CA ALA A 168 8.92 6.97 8.66
C ALA A 168 9.95 6.42 7.67
N THR A 169 9.78 6.71 6.39
CA THR A 169 10.72 6.32 5.33
C THR A 169 11.23 7.55 4.58
N ASN A 170 12.54 7.64 4.39
CA ASN A 170 13.16 8.78 3.72
C ASN A 170 13.50 8.45 2.27
N ARG A 171 12.99 9.26 1.35
CA ARG A 171 13.33 9.19 -0.07
C ARG A 171 14.57 10.03 -0.38
N LYS A 172 15.51 9.47 -1.13
CA LYS A 172 16.59 10.27 -1.74
C LYS A 172 16.09 11.05 -2.96
N ARG A 173 15.12 10.50 -3.69
CA ARG A 173 14.53 11.14 -4.86
C ARG A 173 13.63 12.30 -4.44
N ARG A 174 13.84 13.45 -5.05
CA ARG A 174 12.94 14.59 -4.95
C ARG A 174 11.74 14.35 -5.84
N ILE A 175 10.56 14.61 -5.31
CA ILE A 175 9.29 14.59 -6.03
C ILE A 175 8.78 16.03 -6.12
N GLU A 176 8.30 16.41 -7.28
CA GLU A 176 7.61 17.68 -7.45
C GLU A 176 6.26 17.60 -6.72
N ALA A 177 6.19 18.17 -5.53
CA ALA A 177 5.00 18.27 -4.70
C ALA A 177 4.68 19.74 -4.41
N ASP A 178 3.41 20.04 -4.16
CA ASP A 178 3.03 21.35 -3.64
C ASP A 178 3.55 21.51 -2.21
N GLY A 179 4.33 22.57 -1.96
CA GLY A 179 4.83 22.93 -0.66
C GLY A 179 6.32 22.61 -0.43
N PRO A 180 6.80 22.70 0.82
CA PRO A 180 8.19 22.44 1.17
C PRO A 180 8.59 21.02 0.78
N ASP A 181 9.87 20.86 0.42
CA ASP A 181 10.47 19.60 -0.06
C ASP A 181 10.27 18.46 0.97
N LYS A 182 9.19 17.73 0.83
CA LYS A 182 8.82 16.64 1.72
C LYS A 182 9.48 15.36 1.24
N ARG A 183 10.51 14.90 1.96
CA ARG A 183 11.26 13.67 1.62
C ARG A 183 10.90 12.48 2.48
N THR A 184 10.11 12.68 3.52
CA THR A 184 9.70 11.62 4.43
C THR A 184 8.25 11.25 4.17
N ASP A 185 8.02 9.97 4.03
CA ASP A 185 6.71 9.36 3.88
C ASP A 185 6.37 8.55 5.13
N TYR A 186 5.07 8.46 5.45
CA TYR A 186 4.57 7.83 6.67
C TYR A 186 3.51 6.77 6.35
N PRO A 187 3.85 5.69 5.64
CA PRO A 187 2.89 4.64 5.37
C PRO A 187 2.54 3.84 6.62
N TRP A 188 1.33 3.33 6.64
CA TRP A 188 0.89 2.32 7.59
C TRP A 188 1.30 0.94 7.12
N VAL A 189 1.71 0.12 8.09
CA VAL A 189 2.07 -1.28 7.92
C VAL A 189 1.10 -2.12 8.73
N LYS A 190 0.62 -3.20 8.15
CA LYS A 190 -0.30 -4.12 8.81
C LYS A 190 0.18 -5.55 8.65
N THR A 191 0.36 -6.25 9.76
CA THR A 191 0.78 -7.64 9.81
C THR A 191 -0.32 -8.54 10.35
N PHE A 192 -0.25 -9.84 10.06
CA PHE A 192 -1.26 -10.81 10.43
C PHE A 192 -0.63 -12.09 10.99
N GLY A 193 -1.42 -12.85 11.78
CA GLY A 193 -1.03 -14.17 12.28
C GLY A 193 0.19 -14.15 13.19
N GLY A 194 1.14 -15.05 12.97
CA GLY A 194 2.37 -15.17 13.75
C GLY A 194 3.22 -13.91 13.69
N LEU A 195 3.41 -13.35 12.49
CA LEU A 195 4.17 -12.12 12.29
C LEU A 195 3.56 -10.91 13.05
N ALA A 196 2.23 -10.88 13.23
CA ALA A 196 1.59 -9.83 14.02
C ALA A 196 1.93 -9.92 15.50
N LEU A 197 1.98 -11.14 16.05
CA LEU A 197 2.39 -11.38 17.43
C LEU A 197 3.85 -10.97 17.61
N GLU A 198 4.73 -11.48 16.77
CA GLU A 198 6.17 -11.19 16.78
C GLU A 198 6.43 -9.67 16.71
N CYS A 199 5.80 -8.96 15.76
CA CYS A 199 5.93 -7.51 15.66
C CYS A 199 5.49 -6.78 16.93
N SER A 200 4.46 -7.28 17.63
CA SER A 200 3.97 -6.65 18.86
C SER A 200 4.92 -6.83 20.05
N GLU A 201 5.74 -7.87 20.03
CA GLU A 201 6.71 -8.18 21.08
C GLU A 201 8.09 -7.53 20.82
N VAL A 202 8.49 -7.51 19.55
CA VAL A 202 9.83 -7.07 19.15
C VAL A 202 9.92 -5.57 18.86
N LEU A 203 8.86 -4.99 18.28
CA LEU A 203 8.89 -3.61 17.79
C LEU A 203 8.40 -2.59 18.82
N HIS A 204 9.03 -1.41 18.82
CA HIS A 204 8.64 -0.22 19.58
C HIS A 204 9.02 1.05 18.82
N VAL A 205 8.68 2.21 19.32
CA VAL A 205 9.10 3.49 18.71
C VAL A 205 10.61 3.51 18.51
N ASP A 206 11.06 4.06 17.38
CA ASP A 206 12.46 4.12 16.93
C ASP A 206 13.07 2.78 16.48
N SER A 207 12.34 1.67 16.51
CA SER A 207 12.78 0.42 15.86
C SER A 207 12.94 0.64 14.36
N SER A 208 14.07 0.21 13.81
CA SER A 208 14.36 0.30 12.37
C SER A 208 14.23 -1.07 11.73
N ILE A 209 13.49 -1.14 10.63
CA ILE A 209 13.14 -2.38 9.97
C ILE A 209 13.28 -2.27 8.45
N TYR A 210 13.50 -3.42 7.82
CA TYR A 210 13.38 -3.58 6.38
C TYR A 210 12.21 -4.52 6.06
N ILE A 211 11.34 -4.12 5.16
CA ILE A 211 10.15 -4.85 4.78
C ILE A 211 10.26 -5.30 3.33
N ASN A 212 10.05 -6.59 3.09
CA ASN A 212 9.64 -7.14 1.82
C ASN A 212 8.14 -7.47 1.89
N GLY A 213 7.35 -6.92 0.98
CA GLY A 213 5.91 -7.06 1.06
C GLY A 213 5.17 -6.54 -0.17
N ALA A 214 3.90 -6.24 0.02
CA ALA A 214 3.01 -5.70 -0.99
C ALA A 214 2.19 -4.51 -0.46
N ILE A 215 1.52 -3.80 -1.35
CA ILE A 215 0.48 -2.83 -0.99
C ILE A 215 -0.87 -3.55 -0.95
N GLU A 216 -1.60 -3.39 0.13
CA GLU A 216 -3.00 -3.77 0.24
C GLU A 216 -3.89 -2.55 0.05
N THR A 217 -4.87 -2.67 -0.84
CA THR A 217 -5.97 -1.70 -0.96
C THR A 217 -7.27 -2.36 -0.51
N ARG A 218 -7.98 -1.75 0.43
CA ARG A 218 -9.24 -2.29 0.91
C ARG A 218 -10.31 -1.22 1.09
N GLU A 219 -11.54 -1.59 0.84
CA GLU A 219 -12.68 -0.75 1.18
C GLU A 219 -12.83 -0.67 2.70
N ILE A 220 -13.07 0.53 3.19
CA ILE A 220 -13.38 0.79 4.58
C ILE A 220 -14.71 1.54 4.68
N THR A 221 -15.49 1.23 5.72
CA THR A 221 -16.69 1.98 6.06
C THR A 221 -16.37 2.91 7.22
N GLN A 222 -16.53 4.19 7.01
CA GLN A 222 -16.35 5.20 8.04
C GLN A 222 -17.72 5.64 8.58
N LYS A 223 -17.84 5.64 9.90
CA LYS A 223 -19.05 6.05 10.62
C LYS A 223 -18.91 7.50 11.07
N PHE A 224 -19.95 8.26 10.86
CA PHE A 224 -20.03 9.67 11.23
C PHE A 224 -21.31 9.90 12.05
N VAL A 225 -21.20 10.83 13.00
CA VAL A 225 -22.35 11.44 13.68
C VAL A 225 -22.42 12.88 13.17
N CYS A 226 -23.54 13.28 12.60
CA CYS A 226 -23.71 14.66 12.16
C CYS A 226 -23.97 15.55 13.38
N GLU A 227 -23.10 16.50 13.63
CA GLU A 227 -23.22 17.44 14.75
C GLU A 227 -24.45 18.33 14.67
N GLU A 228 -24.92 18.64 13.44
CA GLU A 228 -26.05 19.52 13.19
C GLU A 228 -27.41 18.82 13.36
N CYS A 229 -27.57 17.61 12.80
CA CYS A 229 -28.86 16.91 12.84
C CYS A 229 -28.87 15.69 13.77
N GLY A 230 -27.74 15.34 14.40
CA GLY A 230 -27.60 14.20 15.30
C GLY A 230 -27.70 12.82 14.64
N GLN A 231 -27.87 12.75 13.32
CA GLN A 231 -28.04 11.49 12.61
C GLN A 231 -26.71 10.78 12.35
N ASN A 232 -26.71 9.45 12.49
CA ASN A 232 -25.61 8.61 12.14
C ASN A 232 -25.63 8.29 10.63
N PHE A 233 -24.51 8.36 9.96
CA PHE A 233 -24.38 7.93 8.58
C PHE A 233 -23.02 7.25 8.33
N GLU A 234 -22.97 6.47 7.27
CA GLU A 234 -21.76 5.74 6.88
C GLU A 234 -21.33 6.17 5.49
N LYS A 235 -20.04 6.22 5.28
CA LYS A 235 -19.43 6.44 3.96
C LYS A 235 -18.37 5.40 3.69
N LYS A 236 -18.42 4.86 2.48
CA LYS A 236 -17.38 3.97 1.98
C LYS A 236 -16.19 4.79 1.50
N GLY A 237 -15.00 4.28 1.74
CA GLY A 237 -13.74 4.82 1.30
C GLY A 237 -12.72 3.71 1.10
N TYR A 238 -11.52 4.07 0.65
CA TYR A 238 -10.43 3.12 0.49
C TYR A 238 -9.27 3.51 1.39
N THR A 239 -8.60 2.51 1.95
CA THR A 239 -7.30 2.66 2.61
C THR A 239 -6.26 1.85 1.87
N THR A 240 -5.01 2.30 1.97
CA THR A 240 -3.86 1.64 1.37
C THR A 240 -2.81 1.47 2.46
N GLU A 241 -2.39 0.23 2.69
CA GLU A 241 -1.45 -0.15 3.74
C GLU A 241 -0.36 -1.06 3.14
N ILE A 242 0.79 -1.13 3.78
CA ILE A 242 1.82 -2.12 3.44
C ILE A 242 1.51 -3.40 4.20
N VAL A 243 1.51 -4.53 3.51
CA VAL A 243 1.41 -5.87 4.11
C VAL A 243 2.74 -6.59 3.88
N PRO A 244 3.52 -6.80 4.95
CA PRO A 244 4.79 -7.51 4.86
C PRO A 244 4.58 -9.00 4.55
N TYR A 245 5.50 -9.53 3.77
CA TYR A 245 5.77 -10.97 3.64
C TYR A 245 6.85 -11.39 4.63
N SER A 246 7.88 -10.54 4.77
CA SER A 246 8.93 -10.67 5.78
C SER A 246 9.35 -9.30 6.29
N ILE A 247 9.87 -9.30 7.51
CA ILE A 247 10.44 -8.13 8.16
C ILE A 247 11.80 -8.54 8.71
N GLU A 248 12.83 -7.74 8.37
CA GLU A 248 14.14 -7.83 8.98
C GLU A 248 14.26 -6.76 10.06
N TYR A 249 14.57 -7.16 11.25
CA TYR A 249 14.77 -6.29 12.41
C TYR A 249 16.22 -5.79 12.42
N LEU A 250 16.42 -4.48 12.26
CA LEU A 250 17.76 -3.95 12.00
C LEU A 250 18.37 -3.22 13.20
N LYS A 251 17.61 -2.39 13.88
CA LYS A 251 18.12 -1.58 14.98
C LYS A 251 16.99 -1.23 15.96
N ASN A 252 17.35 -1.14 17.24
CA ASN A 252 16.43 -0.80 18.34
C ASN A 252 15.18 -1.70 18.35
N CYS A 253 15.39 -3.00 18.28
CA CYS A 253 14.34 -4.02 18.36
C CYS A 253 14.60 -4.91 19.55
N ASN A 254 13.53 -5.32 20.26
CA ASN A 254 13.61 -6.22 21.42
C ASN A 254 13.67 -7.68 20.94
N ILE A 255 14.71 -8.05 20.22
CA ILE A 255 14.88 -9.43 19.75
C ILE A 255 15.24 -10.29 20.96
N PRO A 256 14.46 -11.35 21.28
CA PRO A 256 14.85 -12.30 22.31
C PRO A 256 16.22 -12.89 21.99
N GLU A 257 17.09 -12.97 23.01
CA GLU A 257 18.33 -13.71 22.83
C GLU A 257 17.98 -15.17 22.51
N LYS A 258 18.52 -15.70 21.43
CA LYS A 258 18.37 -17.13 21.10
C LYS A 258 18.98 -17.92 22.25
N THR A 259 18.24 -18.86 22.78
CA THR A 259 18.78 -19.83 23.74
C THR A 259 19.53 -20.90 23.00
N GLU A 260 20.51 -21.54 23.66
CA GLU A 260 21.29 -22.65 23.05
C GLU A 260 20.39 -23.81 22.56
N GLU A 261 19.15 -23.92 23.09
CA GLU A 261 18.16 -24.89 22.65
C GLU A 261 17.56 -24.52 21.27
N ASP A 262 17.36 -23.22 20.98
CA ASP A 262 16.82 -22.76 19.69
C ASP A 262 17.83 -22.95 18.55
N GLU A 263 19.13 -22.91 18.82
CA GLU A 263 20.21 -23.15 17.84
C GLU A 263 20.30 -24.64 17.46
N LEU A 264 20.05 -25.53 18.40
CA LEU A 264 20.07 -27.00 18.15
C LEU A 264 18.90 -27.45 17.29
N ASP A 265 17.69 -26.87 17.48
CA ASP A 265 16.52 -27.21 16.68
C ASP A 265 16.62 -26.70 15.21
N GLU A 266 17.33 -25.59 14.97
CA GLU A 266 17.60 -25.11 13.60
C GLU A 266 18.65 -25.97 12.87
N GLU A 267 19.66 -26.52 13.57
CA GLU A 267 20.64 -27.43 12.96
C GLU A 267 20.02 -28.80 12.61
N GLU A 268 19.13 -29.34 13.45
CA GLU A 268 18.42 -30.59 13.15
C GLU A 268 17.44 -30.46 11.97
N THR A 269 16.83 -29.29 11.77
CA THR A 269 15.93 -29.05 10.63
C THR A 269 16.65 -28.76 9.32
N ALA A 270 17.91 -28.34 9.36
CA ALA A 270 18.73 -28.10 8.17
C ALA A 270 19.37 -29.37 7.59
N GLU A 271 19.44 -30.45 8.37
CA GLU A 271 19.99 -31.74 7.94
C GLU A 271 18.94 -32.74 7.40
N GLN A 272 17.64 -32.37 7.37
CA GLN A 272 16.56 -33.16 6.78
C GLN A 272 16.08 -32.55 5.45
#